data_54d68e94d250a317d8fd949957268974
#
_entry.id   54d68e94d250a317d8fd949957268974
#
_cell.length_a   1.000
_cell.length_b   1.000
_cell.length_c   1.000
_cell.angle_alpha   90.00
_cell.angle_beta   90.00
_cell.angle_gamma   90.00
#
_symmetry.space_group_name_H-M   'P 1'
#
loop_
_entity.id
_entity.type
_entity.pdbx_description
1 polymer ?
#
loop_
_entity_poly.entity_id
_entity_poly.type
_entity_poly.pdbx_seq_one_letter_code
_entity_poly.pdbx_strand_id
1 'polypeptide(L)'
;MTLLAVRHASLGYSRHPVLRDVSFTLSQGTICCLLGANGCGKTTLMRSILGVIPLLKGEILLDSLPVQTLSHRQRAQAIAWVPQAHDGIFAFSVLDMVLMGLAPTIGAFSVPGKQERLKATEQLEKLGILHLATRRWNTLSGGERQLALIARALVQQPRLLLLDEPASSLDFGHQIQLLDTLAQLKN
;
A
#
# COMPACT_ATOMS: atom_id res chain seq x y z
N MET A 1 -15.51 -11.58 -8.59
CA MET A 1 -15.46 -10.39 -9.49
C MET A 1 -14.01 -9.99 -9.68
N THR A 2 -13.62 -9.57 -10.90
CA THR A 2 -12.27 -9.06 -11.20
C THR A 2 -12.12 -7.68 -10.58
N LEU A 3 -11.14 -7.51 -9.69
CA LEU A 3 -10.81 -6.25 -9.06
C LEU A 3 -9.80 -5.45 -9.90
N LEU A 4 -8.71 -6.11 -10.31
CA LEU A 4 -7.65 -5.50 -11.10
C LEU A 4 -7.47 -6.30 -12.38
N ALA A 5 -7.41 -5.62 -13.53
CA ALA A 5 -7.01 -6.22 -14.79
C ALA A 5 -5.90 -5.40 -15.43
N VAL A 6 -4.80 -6.04 -15.76
CA VAL A 6 -3.70 -5.50 -16.54
C VAL A 6 -3.74 -6.19 -17.89
N ARG A 7 -3.83 -5.43 -18.99
CA ARG A 7 -4.03 -5.95 -20.35
C ARG A 7 -2.99 -5.38 -21.29
N HIS A 8 -2.13 -6.25 -21.83
CA HIS A 8 -1.10 -5.90 -22.80
C HIS A 8 -0.28 -4.66 -22.42
N ALA A 9 -0.05 -4.47 -21.10
CA ALA A 9 0.58 -3.27 -20.59
C ALA A 9 2.09 -3.28 -20.84
N SER A 10 2.59 -2.20 -21.43
CA SER A 10 4.01 -1.89 -21.48
C SER A 10 4.29 -0.68 -20.60
N LEU A 11 5.26 -0.82 -19.70
CA LEU A 11 5.52 0.09 -18.59
C LEU A 11 6.97 0.54 -18.62
N GLY A 12 7.22 1.81 -18.30
CA GLY A 12 8.59 2.30 -18.26
C GLY A 12 8.69 3.81 -18.14
N TYR A 13 9.91 4.32 -18.32
CA TYR A 13 10.22 5.75 -18.17
C TYR A 13 10.68 6.32 -19.52
N SER A 14 10.25 7.55 -19.85
CA SER A 14 10.74 8.31 -21.00
C SER A 14 10.82 7.50 -22.31
N ARG A 15 9.79 6.72 -22.64
CA ARG A 15 9.69 5.82 -23.81
C ARG A 15 10.58 4.57 -23.76
N HIS A 16 11.30 4.32 -22.67
CA HIS A 16 12.09 3.09 -22.50
C HIS A 16 11.25 2.10 -21.67
N PRO A 17 10.74 1.01 -22.29
CA PRO A 17 9.95 0.01 -21.59
C PRO A 17 10.85 -0.82 -20.67
N VAL A 18 10.47 -0.86 -19.38
CA VAL A 18 11.03 -1.75 -18.37
C VAL A 18 10.32 -3.11 -18.41
N LEU A 19 8.99 -3.08 -18.59
CA LEU A 19 8.17 -4.27 -18.78
C LEU A 19 7.39 -4.14 -20.09
N ARG A 20 7.21 -5.27 -20.79
CA ARG A 20 6.52 -5.33 -22.07
C ARG A 20 5.43 -6.40 -22.03
N ASP A 21 4.27 -6.07 -22.59
CA ASP A 21 3.16 -7.00 -22.82
C ASP A 21 2.73 -7.79 -21.58
N VAL A 22 2.62 -7.10 -20.43
CA VAL A 22 2.19 -7.70 -19.18
C VAL A 22 0.68 -7.83 -19.18
N SER A 23 0.16 -9.04 -18.91
CA SER A 23 -1.28 -9.30 -18.80
C SER A 23 -1.55 -10.23 -17.63
N PHE A 24 -2.45 -9.82 -16.72
CA PHE A 24 -2.97 -10.65 -15.64
C PHE A 24 -4.23 -10.04 -15.03
N THR A 25 -4.95 -10.81 -14.26
CA THR A 25 -6.13 -10.36 -13.52
C THR A 25 -6.06 -10.78 -12.06
N LEU A 26 -6.61 -9.95 -11.17
CA LEU A 26 -6.79 -10.27 -9.75
C LEU A 26 -8.28 -10.18 -9.41
N SER A 27 -8.78 -11.16 -8.70
CA SER A 27 -10.13 -11.15 -8.13
C SER A 27 -10.12 -10.52 -6.75
N GLN A 28 -11.26 -10.02 -6.31
CA GLN A 28 -11.45 -9.56 -4.95
C GLN A 28 -11.18 -10.71 -3.96
N GLY A 29 -10.58 -10.40 -2.81
CA GLY A 29 -10.23 -11.39 -1.79
C GLY A 29 -9.07 -12.31 -2.17
N THR A 30 -8.29 -12.02 -3.21
CA THR A 30 -7.09 -12.79 -3.58
C THR A 30 -5.80 -12.10 -3.14
N ILE A 31 -4.83 -12.91 -2.75
CA ILE A 31 -3.45 -12.48 -2.52
C ILE A 31 -2.62 -12.93 -3.73
N CYS A 32 -1.86 -12.01 -4.32
CA CYS A 32 -0.97 -12.31 -5.43
C CYS A 32 0.47 -11.92 -5.06
N CYS A 33 1.41 -12.80 -5.35
CA CYS A 33 2.82 -12.57 -5.11
C CYS A 33 3.54 -12.30 -6.44
N LEU A 34 4.20 -11.14 -6.54
CA LEU A 34 5.07 -10.81 -7.66
C LEU A 34 6.49 -11.29 -7.38
N LEU A 35 6.93 -12.31 -8.09
CA LEU A 35 8.27 -12.87 -7.97
C LEU A 35 9.16 -12.39 -9.12
N GLY A 36 10.44 -12.15 -8.84
CA GLY A 36 11.41 -11.75 -9.85
C GLY A 36 12.66 -11.14 -9.22
N ALA A 37 13.75 -11.13 -9.97
CA ALA A 37 15.03 -10.54 -9.56
C ALA A 37 14.90 -9.04 -9.25
N ASN A 38 15.87 -8.50 -8.48
CA ASN A 38 15.93 -7.05 -8.25
C ASN A 38 16.14 -6.32 -9.59
N GLY A 39 15.43 -5.20 -9.78
CA GLY A 39 15.47 -4.43 -11.02
C GLY A 39 14.60 -4.98 -12.16
N CYS A 40 13.89 -6.11 -12.02
CA CYS A 40 13.04 -6.65 -13.09
C CYS A 40 11.75 -5.86 -13.36
N GLY A 41 11.48 -4.77 -12.60
CA GLY A 41 10.34 -3.90 -12.84
C GLY A 41 9.14 -4.06 -11.89
N LYS A 42 9.24 -4.82 -10.79
CA LYS A 42 8.16 -4.99 -9.80
C LYS A 42 7.61 -3.66 -9.29
N THR A 43 8.49 -2.79 -8.79
CA THR A 43 8.12 -1.44 -8.31
C THR A 43 7.57 -0.56 -9.44
N THR A 44 8.09 -0.70 -10.69
CA THR A 44 7.55 0.01 -11.85
C THR A 44 6.11 -0.41 -12.13
N LEU A 45 5.80 -1.70 -12.07
CA LEU A 45 4.44 -2.21 -12.22
C LEU A 45 3.51 -1.64 -11.14
N MET A 46 3.92 -1.71 -9.87
CA MET A 46 3.13 -1.16 -8.75
C MET A 46 2.87 0.35 -8.94
N ARG A 47 3.89 1.13 -9.31
CA ARG A 47 3.74 2.56 -9.58
C ARG A 47 2.84 2.88 -10.77
N SER A 48 2.81 2.00 -11.77
CA SER A 48 1.88 2.14 -12.90
C SER A 48 0.45 1.80 -12.51
N ILE A 49 0.24 0.78 -11.65
CA ILE A 49 -1.07 0.47 -11.07
C ILE A 49 -1.57 1.65 -10.20
N LEU A 50 -0.68 2.31 -9.46
CA LEU A 50 -0.99 3.55 -8.73
C LEU A 50 -1.28 4.74 -9.65
N GLY A 51 -1.02 4.63 -10.95
CA GLY A 51 -1.14 5.73 -11.90
C GLY A 51 -0.08 6.83 -11.71
N VAL A 52 1.04 6.53 -11.04
CA VAL A 52 2.19 7.43 -10.87
C VAL A 52 3.07 7.43 -12.12
N ILE A 53 3.24 6.26 -12.73
CA ILE A 53 3.98 6.10 -13.99
C ILE A 53 2.95 5.84 -15.10
N PRO A 54 2.97 6.62 -16.19
CA PRO A 54 2.05 6.42 -17.31
C PRO A 54 2.36 5.12 -18.03
N LEU A 55 1.32 4.52 -18.63
CA LEU A 55 1.48 3.38 -19.53
C LEU A 55 2.09 3.84 -20.85
N LEU A 56 2.98 3.02 -21.42
CA LEU A 56 3.46 3.20 -22.80
C LEU A 56 2.50 2.56 -23.79
N LYS A 57 1.87 1.41 -23.42
CA LYS A 57 0.85 0.69 -24.19
C LYS A 57 -0.06 -0.10 -23.24
N GLY A 58 -1.21 -0.53 -23.76
CA GLY A 58 -2.16 -1.35 -23.02
C GLY A 58 -3.01 -0.56 -22.02
N GLU A 59 -3.62 -1.25 -21.08
CA GLU A 59 -4.50 -0.65 -20.07
C GLU A 59 -4.37 -1.33 -18.71
N ILE A 60 -4.65 -0.58 -17.66
CA ILE A 60 -4.83 -1.08 -16.30
C ILE A 60 -6.21 -0.63 -15.82
N LEU A 61 -7.04 -1.60 -15.45
CA LEU A 61 -8.41 -1.39 -15.00
C LEU A 61 -8.52 -1.75 -13.52
N LEU A 62 -9.12 -0.87 -12.75
CA LEU A 62 -9.57 -1.13 -11.37
C LEU A 62 -11.09 -1.07 -11.36
N ASP A 63 -11.75 -2.17 -10.98
CA ASP A 63 -13.22 -2.31 -11.06
C ASP A 63 -13.78 -1.94 -12.45
N SER A 64 -13.11 -2.41 -13.50
CA SER A 64 -13.45 -2.13 -14.90
C SER A 64 -13.26 -0.67 -15.34
N LEU A 65 -12.73 0.21 -14.49
CA LEU A 65 -12.42 1.60 -14.82
C LEU A 65 -10.91 1.77 -15.08
N PRO A 66 -10.52 2.42 -16.19
CA PRO A 66 -9.10 2.69 -16.43
C PRO A 66 -8.51 3.54 -15.29
N VAL A 67 -7.40 3.08 -14.71
CA VAL A 67 -6.76 3.78 -13.58
C VAL A 67 -6.37 5.21 -13.94
N GLN A 68 -6.04 5.46 -15.22
CA GLN A 68 -5.67 6.78 -15.73
C GLN A 68 -6.82 7.79 -15.71
N THR A 69 -8.08 7.32 -15.78
CA THR A 69 -9.27 8.17 -15.76
C THR A 69 -9.71 8.54 -14.35
N LEU A 70 -9.24 7.80 -13.34
CA LEU A 70 -9.54 8.10 -11.96
C LEU A 70 -8.78 9.34 -11.49
N SER A 71 -9.43 10.23 -10.76
CA SER A 71 -8.78 11.36 -10.10
C SER A 71 -7.75 10.86 -9.07
N HIS A 72 -6.79 11.71 -8.71
CA HIS A 72 -5.81 11.38 -7.66
C HIS A 72 -6.48 10.96 -6.35
N ARG A 73 -7.57 11.62 -5.96
CA ARG A 73 -8.33 11.30 -4.75
C ARG A 73 -8.99 9.93 -4.85
N GLN A 74 -9.65 9.63 -5.95
CA GLN A 74 -10.29 8.31 -6.16
C GLN A 74 -9.27 7.18 -6.11
N ARG A 75 -8.11 7.34 -6.77
CA ARG A 75 -7.03 6.36 -6.71
C ARG A 75 -6.50 6.19 -5.28
N ALA A 76 -6.23 7.31 -4.60
CA ALA A 76 -5.72 7.27 -3.24
C ALA A 76 -6.73 6.67 -2.23
N GLN A 77 -8.03 6.72 -2.49
CA GLN A 77 -9.05 6.04 -1.69
C GLN A 77 -9.15 4.55 -2.00
N ALA A 78 -8.95 4.16 -3.26
CA ALA A 78 -9.15 2.78 -3.70
C ALA A 78 -7.89 1.91 -3.55
N ILE A 79 -6.69 2.51 -3.68
CA ILE A 79 -5.42 1.79 -3.69
C ILE A 79 -4.54 2.32 -2.56
N ALA A 80 -4.11 1.44 -1.66
CA ALA A 80 -3.05 1.75 -0.71
C ALA A 80 -1.73 1.12 -1.14
N TRP A 81 -0.65 1.82 -0.86
CA TRP A 81 0.70 1.35 -1.13
C TRP A 81 1.58 1.45 0.11
N VAL A 82 2.21 0.32 0.43
CA VAL A 82 3.24 0.21 1.45
C VAL A 82 4.57 0.07 0.74
N PRO A 83 5.39 1.13 0.67
CA PRO A 83 6.73 1.06 0.12
C PRO A 83 7.64 0.25 1.03
N GLN A 84 8.79 -0.17 0.53
CA GLN A 84 9.88 -0.65 1.36
C GLN A 84 10.21 0.44 2.40
N ALA A 85 10.33 0.04 3.68
CA ALA A 85 10.56 1.00 4.76
C ALA A 85 11.90 1.69 4.57
N HIS A 86 11.89 3.02 4.58
CA HIS A 86 13.09 3.85 4.54
C HIS A 86 13.21 4.63 5.85
N ASP A 87 14.43 4.93 6.23
CA ASP A 87 14.72 5.77 7.38
C ASP A 87 14.29 7.21 7.09
N GLY A 88 13.19 7.61 7.72
CA GLY A 88 12.68 8.99 7.67
C GLY A 88 12.84 9.67 9.02
N ILE A 89 13.39 10.88 9.04
CA ILE A 89 13.49 11.70 10.25
C ILE A 89 12.17 12.46 10.42
N PHE A 90 11.15 11.77 10.93
CA PHE A 90 9.87 12.41 11.24
C PHE A 90 9.64 12.42 12.76
N ALA A 91 9.25 13.59 13.30
CA ALA A 91 8.94 13.77 14.72
C ALA A 91 7.51 13.33 15.10
N PHE A 92 6.81 12.66 14.20
CA PHE A 92 5.43 12.19 14.41
C PHE A 92 5.38 10.95 15.30
N SER A 93 4.28 10.79 16.05
CA SER A 93 3.96 9.53 16.72
C SER A 93 3.51 8.47 15.71
N VAL A 94 3.52 7.20 16.12
CA VAL A 94 2.97 6.10 15.32
C VAL A 94 1.50 6.35 14.99
N LEU A 95 0.72 6.81 15.97
CA LEU A 95 -0.69 7.14 15.78
C LEU A 95 -0.87 8.24 14.72
N ASP A 96 -0.06 9.31 14.77
CA ASP A 96 -0.14 10.38 13.76
C ASP A 96 0.21 9.84 12.37
N MET A 97 1.20 8.97 12.26
CA MET A 97 1.58 8.32 11.00
C MET A 97 0.42 7.49 10.42
N VAL A 98 -0.31 6.72 11.27
CA VAL A 98 -1.47 5.94 10.83
C VAL A 98 -2.62 6.86 10.43
N LEU A 99 -2.89 7.93 11.18
CA LEU A 99 -3.92 8.93 10.85
C LEU A 99 -3.69 9.59 9.48
N MET A 100 -2.44 9.76 9.04
CA MET A 100 -2.14 10.26 7.68
C MET A 100 -2.70 9.34 6.58
N GLY A 101 -2.93 8.06 6.85
CA GLY A 101 -3.59 7.15 5.92
C GLY A 101 -5.02 7.55 5.58
N LEU A 102 -5.69 8.31 6.44
CA LEU A 102 -7.07 8.79 6.24
C LEU A 102 -7.15 10.11 5.43
N ALA A 103 -6.02 10.74 5.10
CA ALA A 103 -6.00 12.00 4.35
C ALA A 103 -6.83 11.98 3.04
N PRO A 104 -6.86 10.89 2.24
CA PRO A 104 -7.69 10.83 1.03
C PRO A 104 -9.19 10.90 1.32
N THR A 105 -9.63 10.47 2.50
CA THR A 105 -11.06 10.44 2.89
C THR A 105 -11.51 11.74 3.55
N ILE A 106 -10.75 12.22 4.55
CA ILE A 106 -11.13 13.40 5.34
C ILE A 106 -10.71 14.74 4.69
N GLY A 107 -9.77 14.70 3.75
CA GLY A 107 -9.18 15.89 3.11
C GLY A 107 -7.84 16.28 3.73
N ALA A 108 -6.94 16.81 2.88
CA ALA A 108 -5.55 17.10 3.24
C ALA A 108 -5.37 18.17 4.34
N PHE A 109 -6.36 19.05 4.51
CA PHE A 109 -6.34 20.14 5.50
C PHE A 109 -7.26 19.90 6.71
N SER A 110 -7.90 18.74 6.77
CA SER A 110 -8.79 18.40 7.88
C SER A 110 -7.99 17.80 9.04
N VAL A 111 -8.35 18.18 10.26
CA VAL A 111 -7.79 17.59 11.47
C VAL A 111 -8.56 16.32 11.81
N PRO A 112 -7.89 15.16 11.98
CA PRO A 112 -8.55 13.92 12.36
C PRO A 112 -9.31 14.06 13.69
N GLY A 113 -10.60 13.73 13.68
CA GLY A 113 -11.46 13.78 14.85
C GLY A 113 -11.39 12.51 15.71
N LYS A 114 -12.37 12.36 16.63
CA LYS A 114 -12.45 11.19 17.54
C LYS A 114 -12.65 9.87 16.78
N GLN A 115 -13.46 9.87 15.72
CA GLN A 115 -13.75 8.67 14.94
C GLN A 115 -12.52 8.18 14.17
N GLU A 116 -11.77 9.11 13.56
CA GLU A 116 -10.54 8.79 12.85
C GLU A 116 -9.48 8.23 13.80
N ARG A 117 -9.36 8.81 14.98
CA ARG A 117 -8.45 8.30 16.04
C ARG A 117 -8.85 6.90 16.49
N LEU A 118 -10.15 6.64 16.68
CA LEU A 118 -10.65 5.30 17.03
C LEU A 118 -10.27 4.28 15.95
N LYS A 119 -10.56 4.56 14.67
CA LYS A 119 -10.18 3.68 13.55
C LYS A 119 -8.68 3.39 13.51
N ALA A 120 -7.85 4.42 13.72
CA ALA A 120 -6.40 4.26 13.73
C ALA A 120 -5.94 3.39 14.91
N THR A 121 -6.54 3.57 16.09
CA THR A 121 -6.25 2.78 17.30
C THR A 121 -6.64 1.32 17.10
N GLU A 122 -7.84 1.05 16.61
CA GLU A 122 -8.32 -0.31 16.26
C GLU A 122 -7.39 -1.00 15.25
N GLN A 123 -6.88 -0.25 14.28
CA GLN A 123 -5.97 -0.82 13.29
C GLN A 123 -4.60 -1.16 13.89
N LEU A 124 -4.09 -0.33 14.82
CA LEU A 124 -2.87 -0.64 15.58
C LEU A 124 -3.06 -1.85 16.49
N GLU A 125 -4.24 -1.99 17.09
CA GLU A 125 -4.59 -3.14 17.95
C GLU A 125 -4.64 -4.44 17.15
N LYS A 126 -5.30 -4.46 15.98
CA LYS A 126 -5.35 -5.62 15.06
C LYS A 126 -3.96 -6.11 14.66
N LEU A 127 -3.00 -5.20 14.52
CA LEU A 127 -1.60 -5.52 14.20
C LEU A 127 -0.73 -5.81 15.44
N GLY A 128 -1.29 -5.78 16.67
CA GLY A 128 -0.56 -6.04 17.91
C GLY A 128 0.45 -4.96 18.29
N ILE A 129 0.38 -3.77 17.67
CA ILE A 129 1.32 -2.66 17.89
C ILE A 129 0.69 -1.44 18.57
N LEU A 130 -0.46 -1.57 19.20
CA LEU A 130 -1.11 -0.47 19.93
C LEU A 130 -0.19 0.16 20.97
N HIS A 131 0.66 -0.65 21.65
CA HIS A 131 1.63 -0.18 22.63
C HIS A 131 2.66 0.81 22.05
N LEU A 132 2.79 0.88 20.73
CA LEU A 132 3.68 1.83 20.03
C LEU A 132 2.98 3.15 19.68
N ALA A 133 1.68 3.30 19.86
CA ALA A 133 0.87 4.42 19.37
C ALA A 133 1.47 5.81 19.67
N THR A 134 2.01 5.99 20.88
CA THR A 134 2.61 7.27 21.34
C THR A 134 4.12 7.37 21.09
N ARG A 135 4.77 6.28 20.66
CA ARG A 135 6.20 6.30 20.36
C ARG A 135 6.51 7.13 19.13
N ARG A 136 7.66 7.79 19.14
CA ARG A 136 8.14 8.58 18.01
C ARG A 136 8.63 7.66 16.89
N TRP A 137 8.31 7.99 15.65
CA TRP A 137 8.68 7.25 14.46
C TRP A 137 10.17 6.87 14.40
N ASN A 138 11.04 7.83 14.70
CA ASN A 138 12.50 7.65 14.65
C ASN A 138 13.08 6.71 15.74
N THR A 139 12.27 6.33 16.74
CA THR A 139 12.69 5.40 17.81
C THR A 139 12.27 3.95 17.55
N LEU A 140 11.59 3.69 16.45
CA LEU A 140 11.10 2.37 16.10
C LEU A 140 12.20 1.53 15.42
N SER A 141 12.14 0.22 15.63
CA SER A 141 12.89 -0.75 14.82
C SER A 141 12.36 -0.79 13.37
N GLY A 142 13.10 -1.39 12.45
CA GLY A 142 12.67 -1.56 11.06
C GLY A 142 11.35 -2.32 10.96
N GLY A 143 11.18 -3.38 11.74
CA GLY A 143 9.95 -4.17 11.80
C GLY A 143 8.75 -3.40 12.35
N GLU A 144 8.93 -2.68 13.46
CA GLU A 144 7.88 -1.83 14.04
C GLU A 144 7.44 -0.74 13.05
N ARG A 145 8.37 -0.12 12.33
CA ARG A 145 8.05 0.86 11.26
C ARG A 145 7.26 0.23 10.13
N GLN A 146 7.63 -0.96 9.69
CA GLN A 146 6.93 -1.68 8.63
C GLN A 146 5.49 -1.99 9.03
N LEU A 147 5.25 -2.50 10.23
CA LEU A 147 3.91 -2.75 10.75
C LEU A 147 3.07 -1.46 10.85
N ALA A 148 3.69 -0.35 11.28
CA ALA A 148 3.01 0.94 11.33
C ALA A 148 2.67 1.50 9.92
N LEU A 149 3.53 1.26 8.90
CA LEU A 149 3.21 1.59 7.49
C LEU A 149 2.05 0.75 6.97
N ILE A 150 1.98 -0.52 7.35
CA ILE A 150 0.86 -1.40 7.01
C ILE A 150 -0.42 -0.90 7.70
N ALA A 151 -0.36 -0.54 9.00
CA ALA A 151 -1.50 0.07 9.71
C ALA A 151 -1.99 1.33 8.98
N ARG A 152 -1.08 2.20 8.55
CA ARG A 152 -1.39 3.40 7.78
C ARG A 152 -2.11 3.08 6.47
N ALA A 153 -1.70 2.04 5.78
CA ALA A 153 -2.34 1.62 4.54
C ALA A 153 -3.73 1.02 4.78
N LEU A 154 -3.88 0.22 5.83
CA LEU A 154 -5.13 -0.50 6.12
C LEU A 154 -6.21 0.39 6.74
N VAL A 155 -5.86 1.47 7.47
CA VAL A 155 -6.83 2.36 8.11
C VAL A 155 -7.78 3.03 7.10
N GLN A 156 -7.35 3.22 5.87
CA GLN A 156 -8.19 3.76 4.79
C GLN A 156 -9.14 2.73 4.17
N GLN A 157 -9.04 1.44 4.53
CA GLN A 157 -9.84 0.33 4.00
C GLN A 157 -9.76 0.25 2.46
N PRO A 158 -8.56 0.11 1.88
CA PRO A 158 -8.38 0.14 0.44
C PRO A 158 -9.00 -1.09 -0.20
N ARG A 159 -9.43 -0.97 -1.47
CA ARG A 159 -9.86 -2.11 -2.29
C ARG A 159 -8.69 -2.94 -2.81
N LEU A 160 -7.56 -2.29 -3.07
CA LEU A 160 -6.32 -2.92 -3.49
C LEU A 160 -5.18 -2.46 -2.59
N LEU A 161 -4.48 -3.41 -1.98
CA LEU A 161 -3.28 -3.16 -1.19
C LEU A 161 -2.05 -3.63 -1.99
N LEU A 162 -1.12 -2.74 -2.22
CA LEU A 162 0.18 -3.01 -2.83
C LEU A 162 1.28 -2.97 -1.76
N LEU A 163 2.06 -4.03 -1.68
CA LEU A 163 3.17 -4.17 -0.73
C LEU A 163 4.47 -4.39 -1.51
N ASP A 164 5.43 -3.46 -1.36
CA ASP A 164 6.74 -3.55 -2.01
C ASP A 164 7.76 -4.08 -1.00
N GLU A 165 8.15 -5.35 -1.14
CA GLU A 165 9.07 -6.07 -0.26
C GLU A 165 8.75 -5.94 1.26
N PRO A 166 7.49 -6.20 1.69
CA PRO A 166 7.04 -5.86 3.04
C PRO A 166 7.75 -6.64 4.17
N ALA A 167 8.42 -7.73 3.84
CA ALA A 167 9.11 -8.58 4.81
C ALA A 167 10.63 -8.38 4.86
N SER A 168 11.20 -7.52 4.00
CA SER A 168 12.66 -7.39 3.83
C SER A 168 13.38 -6.89 5.09
N SER A 169 12.69 -6.12 5.94
CA SER A 169 13.23 -5.54 7.18
C SER A 169 12.74 -6.24 8.45
N LEU A 170 11.97 -7.34 8.31
CA LEU A 170 11.35 -8.05 9.42
C LEU A 170 12.19 -9.26 9.84
N ASP A 171 12.31 -9.50 11.14
CA ASP A 171 12.73 -10.79 11.66
C ASP A 171 11.65 -11.86 11.41
N PHE A 172 12.01 -13.12 11.63
CA PHE A 172 11.14 -14.26 11.34
C PHE A 172 9.79 -14.21 12.07
N GLY A 173 9.76 -13.76 13.34
CA GLY A 173 8.52 -13.64 14.12
C GLY A 173 7.56 -12.62 13.51
N HIS A 174 8.07 -11.45 13.17
CA HIS A 174 7.27 -10.40 12.53
C HIS A 174 6.85 -10.75 11.08
N GLN A 175 7.65 -11.56 10.36
CA GLN A 175 7.24 -12.06 9.04
C GLN A 175 6.00 -12.96 9.14
N ILE A 176 5.97 -13.87 10.11
CA ILE A 176 4.80 -14.74 10.36
C ILE A 176 3.59 -13.87 10.71
N GLN A 177 3.74 -12.95 11.65
CA GLN A 177 2.66 -12.04 12.06
C GLN A 177 2.10 -11.23 10.88
N LEU A 178 2.96 -10.75 10.00
CA LEU A 178 2.55 -10.06 8.77
C LEU A 178 1.72 -10.97 7.87
N LEU A 179 2.19 -12.20 7.61
CA LEU A 179 1.49 -13.16 6.76
C LEU A 179 0.12 -13.53 7.34
N ASP A 180 0.03 -13.75 8.65
CA ASP A 180 -1.24 -14.03 9.33
C ASP A 180 -2.21 -12.85 9.21
N THR A 181 -1.71 -11.62 9.38
CA THR A 181 -2.52 -10.40 9.20
C THR A 181 -3.03 -10.30 7.77
N LEU A 182 -2.17 -10.51 6.78
CA LEU A 182 -2.57 -10.47 5.36
C LEU A 182 -3.58 -11.58 5.02
N ALA A 183 -3.43 -12.76 5.63
CA ALA A 183 -4.38 -13.86 5.45
C ALA A 183 -5.78 -13.52 6.02
N GLN A 184 -5.84 -12.81 7.16
CA GLN A 184 -7.10 -12.36 7.77
C GLN A 184 -7.81 -11.28 6.94
N LEU A 185 -7.07 -10.46 6.18
CA LEU A 185 -7.65 -9.45 5.30
C LEU A 185 -8.38 -10.02 4.08
N LYS A 186 -8.22 -11.32 3.82
CA LYS A 186 -8.85 -12.02 2.70
C LYS A 186 -10.36 -12.25 2.92
N ASN A 187 -10.83 -12.21 4.16
CA ASN A 187 -12.21 -12.42 4.57
C ASN A 187 -12.90 -11.09 4.80
#